data_4f0ac74befb71c5d51abf1166fd63fd0
#
_entry.id   4f0ac74befb71c5d51abf1166fd63fd0
#
_cell.length_a   1.000
_cell.length_b   1.000
_cell.length_c   1.000
_cell.angle_alpha   90.00
_cell.angle_beta   90.00
_cell.angle_gamma   90.00
#
_symmetry.space_group_name_H-M   'P 1'
#
loop_
_entity.id
_entity.type
_entity.pdbx_description
1 polymer ?
#
loop_
_entity_poly.entity_id
_entity_poly.type
_entity_poly.pdbx_seq_one_letter_code
_entity_poly.pdbx_strand_id
1 'polypeptide(L)'
;MSALLEVRGITKSFGGLTAVNDVSFDVAEGSIVGLIGPNGAGKTTTFNLITGNYRADRGSIRFGDRTLLGMKTHRIVMLGVARTFQNIRLFQQITALENVLAGRHCRTRAGLFAAMFRPPSQVKEERAALERAIAELAFVGLREQGMELAKNLSYGNQRRLEIARALATDPKLLILDEPAGGMNEQETDLLVELIREIQRRGITILLIEHDMSLVMRACEHIVVLEYGEKIAEGAPAAIQADPRVVEAYLGTEEL
;
A
#
# COMPACT_ATOMS: atom_id res chain seq x y z
N MET A 1 -13.22 -2.46 -17.22
CA MET A 1 -12.02 -3.11 -16.65
C MET A 1 -12.50 -4.03 -15.54
N SER A 2 -11.86 -5.20 -15.35
CA SER A 2 -12.22 -6.11 -14.25
C SER A 2 -11.73 -5.53 -12.92
N ALA A 3 -12.50 -5.68 -11.84
CA ALA A 3 -12.06 -5.32 -10.51
C ALA A 3 -11.00 -6.32 -10.03
N LEU A 4 -9.84 -5.84 -9.60
CA LEU A 4 -8.80 -6.64 -8.96
C LEU A 4 -9.11 -6.86 -7.48
N LEU A 5 -9.59 -5.81 -6.79
CA LEU A 5 -10.05 -5.87 -5.41
C LEU A 5 -11.53 -5.45 -5.36
N GLU A 6 -12.35 -6.29 -4.76
CA GLU A 6 -13.76 -6.04 -4.52
C GLU A 6 -14.03 -6.02 -3.01
N VAL A 7 -14.60 -4.94 -2.54
CA VAL A 7 -15.04 -4.76 -1.15
C VAL A 7 -16.55 -4.60 -1.14
N ARG A 8 -17.27 -5.44 -0.40
CA ARG A 8 -18.73 -5.46 -0.38
C ARG A 8 -19.26 -5.50 1.05
N GLY A 9 -19.97 -4.44 1.44
CA GLY A 9 -20.73 -4.33 2.68
C GLY A 9 -19.90 -4.59 3.93
N ILE A 10 -18.60 -4.24 3.94
CA ILE A 10 -17.76 -4.52 5.09
C ILE A 10 -18.18 -3.67 6.29
N THR A 11 -18.32 -4.34 7.43
CA THR A 11 -18.63 -3.71 8.71
C THR A 11 -17.64 -4.18 9.76
N LYS A 12 -17.15 -3.24 10.59
CA LYS A 12 -16.26 -3.52 11.70
C LYS A 12 -16.56 -2.65 12.90
N SER A 13 -16.84 -3.30 14.03
CA SER A 13 -17.06 -2.63 15.31
C SER A 13 -15.97 -3.04 16.32
N PHE A 14 -15.64 -2.11 17.20
CA PHE A 14 -14.74 -2.30 18.34
C PHE A 14 -15.50 -1.89 19.63
N GLY A 15 -15.92 -2.87 20.44
CA GLY A 15 -16.82 -2.59 21.54
C GLY A 15 -18.12 -1.94 21.07
N GLY A 16 -18.45 -0.76 21.58
CA GLY A 16 -19.65 0.01 21.18
C GLY A 16 -19.48 0.93 19.96
N LEU A 17 -18.25 1.05 19.40
CA LEU A 17 -17.95 1.93 18.27
C LEU A 17 -17.90 1.14 16.96
N THR A 18 -18.75 1.51 15.98
CA THR A 18 -18.65 0.99 14.61
C THR A 18 -17.72 1.88 13.81
N ALA A 19 -16.50 1.36 13.54
CA ALA A 19 -15.44 2.10 12.85
C ALA A 19 -15.56 2.04 11.31
N VAL A 20 -16.25 1.02 10.77
CA VAL A 20 -16.59 0.86 9.35
C VAL A 20 -17.99 0.27 9.28
N ASN A 21 -18.89 0.88 8.51
CA ASN A 21 -20.28 0.51 8.40
C ASN A 21 -20.69 0.39 6.93
N ASP A 22 -20.99 -0.82 6.48
CA ASP A 22 -21.51 -1.15 5.14
C ASP A 22 -20.72 -0.54 3.96
N VAL A 23 -19.38 -0.50 4.07
CA VAL A 23 -18.52 0.09 3.05
C VAL A 23 -18.34 -0.87 1.88
N SER A 24 -18.60 -0.36 0.66
CA SER A 24 -18.44 -1.10 -0.61
C SER A 24 -17.75 -0.23 -1.66
N PHE A 25 -16.70 -0.77 -2.30
CA PHE A 25 -16.00 -0.13 -3.42
C PHE A 25 -15.17 -1.16 -4.19
N ASP A 26 -14.71 -0.77 -5.37
CA ASP A 26 -13.87 -1.56 -6.26
C ASP A 26 -12.55 -0.88 -6.56
N VAL A 27 -11.49 -1.69 -6.74
CA VAL A 27 -10.21 -1.24 -7.29
C VAL A 27 -10.00 -1.98 -8.61
N ALA A 28 -10.08 -1.25 -9.73
CA ALA A 28 -9.87 -1.80 -11.06
C ALA A 28 -8.41 -2.20 -11.25
N GLU A 29 -8.16 -3.27 -12.02
CA GLU A 29 -6.79 -3.69 -12.34
C GLU A 29 -6.05 -2.62 -13.13
N GLY A 30 -4.82 -2.30 -12.70
CA GLY A 30 -3.95 -1.30 -13.32
C GLY A 30 -4.32 0.16 -13.01
N SER A 31 -5.31 0.42 -12.13
CA SER A 31 -5.70 1.79 -11.73
C SER A 31 -4.99 2.27 -10.47
N ILE A 32 -5.03 3.59 -10.24
CA ILE A 32 -4.69 4.23 -8.97
C ILE A 32 -5.98 4.71 -8.34
N VAL A 33 -6.39 4.06 -7.24
CA VAL A 33 -7.59 4.42 -6.49
C VAL A 33 -7.21 5.06 -5.16
N GLY A 34 -7.77 6.24 -4.87
CA GLY A 34 -7.62 6.92 -3.60
C GLY A 34 -8.72 6.51 -2.60
N LEU A 35 -8.36 6.22 -1.35
CA LEU A 35 -9.29 6.09 -0.23
C LEU A 35 -9.02 7.23 0.75
N ILE A 36 -9.89 8.23 0.75
CA ILE A 36 -9.70 9.48 1.49
C ILE A 36 -10.80 9.69 2.53
N GLY A 37 -10.66 10.72 3.33
CA GLY A 37 -11.62 11.15 4.35
C GLY A 37 -10.93 11.77 5.54
N PRO A 38 -11.64 12.47 6.42
CA PRO A 38 -11.09 13.07 7.63
C PRO A 38 -10.51 12.05 8.61
N ASN A 39 -9.86 12.54 9.66
CA ASN A 39 -9.35 11.68 10.72
C ASN A 39 -10.51 10.97 11.42
N GLY A 40 -10.35 9.67 11.68
CA GLY A 40 -11.43 8.86 12.24
C GLY A 40 -12.46 8.33 11.23
N ALA A 41 -12.38 8.68 9.94
CA ALA A 41 -13.33 8.24 8.91
C ALA A 41 -13.35 6.73 8.63
N GLY A 42 -12.48 5.92 9.26
CA GLY A 42 -12.44 4.46 9.07
C GLY A 42 -11.43 3.97 8.04
N LYS A 43 -10.63 4.85 7.41
CA LYS A 43 -9.62 4.49 6.39
C LYS A 43 -8.66 3.39 6.86
N THR A 44 -7.98 3.62 7.97
CA THR A 44 -7.01 2.65 8.53
C THR A 44 -7.68 1.33 8.94
N THR A 45 -8.93 1.37 9.41
CA THR A 45 -9.69 0.16 9.74
C THR A 45 -10.02 -0.62 8.47
N THR A 46 -10.55 0.02 7.42
CA THR A 46 -10.82 -0.59 6.10
C THR A 46 -9.58 -1.26 5.56
N PHE A 47 -8.46 -0.61 5.66
CA PHE A 47 -7.16 -1.07 5.25
C PHE A 47 -6.68 -2.33 6.03
N ASN A 48 -6.82 -2.30 7.35
CA ASN A 48 -6.48 -3.44 8.19
C ASN A 48 -7.40 -4.65 7.92
N LEU A 49 -8.63 -4.43 7.46
CA LEU A 49 -9.54 -5.48 7.01
C LEU A 49 -9.04 -6.09 5.69
N ILE A 50 -8.63 -5.29 4.70
CA ILE A 50 -8.09 -5.75 3.41
C ILE A 50 -6.80 -6.55 3.61
N THR A 51 -5.91 -6.10 4.50
CA THR A 51 -4.61 -6.73 4.74
C THR A 51 -4.64 -7.89 5.75
N GLY A 52 -5.82 -8.22 6.28
CA GLY A 52 -6.02 -9.36 7.19
C GLY A 52 -5.50 -9.14 8.61
N ASN A 53 -5.21 -7.89 9.00
CA ASN A 53 -4.88 -7.53 10.38
C ASN A 53 -6.13 -7.53 11.28
N TYR A 54 -7.29 -7.18 10.71
CA TYR A 54 -8.59 -7.29 11.36
C TYR A 54 -9.49 -8.23 10.55
N ARG A 55 -10.47 -8.81 11.22
CA ARG A 55 -11.54 -9.56 10.58
C ARG A 55 -12.79 -8.69 10.54
N ALA A 56 -13.44 -8.59 9.38
CA ALA A 56 -14.73 -7.94 9.26
C ALA A 56 -15.79 -8.74 10.03
N ASP A 57 -16.74 -8.02 10.62
CA ASP A 57 -17.88 -8.62 11.31
C ASP A 57 -18.97 -9.00 10.31
N ARG A 58 -19.06 -8.24 9.19
CA ARG A 58 -19.96 -8.50 8.05
C ARG A 58 -19.28 -8.13 6.74
N GLY A 59 -19.90 -8.55 5.62
CA GLY A 59 -19.46 -8.25 4.27
C GLY A 59 -18.44 -9.23 3.71
N SER A 60 -17.81 -8.85 2.60
CA SER A 60 -16.80 -9.68 1.94
C SER A 60 -15.71 -8.84 1.29
N ILE A 61 -14.49 -9.40 1.21
CA ILE A 61 -13.36 -8.80 0.50
C ILE A 61 -12.80 -9.88 -0.41
N ARG A 62 -12.72 -9.58 -1.72
CA ARG A 62 -12.17 -10.48 -2.75
C ARG A 62 -11.01 -9.82 -3.45
N PHE A 63 -9.99 -10.61 -3.76
CA PHE A 63 -8.84 -10.24 -4.57
C PHE A 63 -8.73 -11.23 -5.73
N GLY A 64 -9.11 -10.80 -6.92
CA GLY A 64 -9.40 -11.69 -8.03
C GLY A 64 -10.43 -12.75 -7.61
N ASP A 65 -10.09 -14.02 -7.81
CA ASP A 65 -10.98 -15.14 -7.46
C ASP A 65 -10.90 -15.58 -5.99
N ARG A 66 -10.08 -14.91 -5.15
CA ARG A 66 -9.83 -15.32 -3.79
C ARG A 66 -10.50 -14.40 -2.77
N THR A 67 -11.17 -14.98 -1.77
CA THR A 67 -11.62 -14.22 -0.59
C THR A 67 -10.44 -13.96 0.34
N LEU A 68 -10.30 -12.72 0.81
CA LEU A 68 -9.26 -12.34 1.76
C LEU A 68 -9.70 -12.50 3.22
N LEU A 69 -11.01 -12.50 3.49
CA LEU A 69 -11.54 -12.57 4.86
C LEU A 69 -11.10 -13.86 5.57
N GLY A 70 -10.50 -13.67 6.75
CA GLY A 70 -9.98 -14.78 7.57
C GLY A 70 -8.64 -15.34 7.10
N MET A 71 -8.06 -14.81 6.01
CA MET A 71 -6.69 -15.16 5.63
C MET A 71 -5.68 -14.49 6.55
N LYS A 72 -4.58 -15.20 6.84
CA LYS A 72 -3.42 -14.63 7.52
C LYS A 72 -2.68 -13.68 6.59
N THR A 73 -2.16 -12.56 7.12
CA THR A 73 -1.45 -11.51 6.36
C THR A 73 -0.38 -12.06 5.41
N HIS A 74 0.46 -13.02 5.84
CA HIS A 74 1.49 -13.59 4.98
C HIS A 74 0.91 -14.31 3.74
N ARG A 75 -0.29 -14.92 3.82
CA ARG A 75 -0.97 -15.53 2.67
C ARG A 75 -1.51 -14.47 1.72
N ILE A 76 -1.99 -13.35 2.24
CA ILE A 76 -2.45 -12.20 1.45
C ILE A 76 -1.27 -11.62 0.66
N VAL A 77 -0.09 -11.47 1.29
CA VAL A 77 1.14 -11.08 0.60
C VAL A 77 1.52 -12.08 -0.50
N MET A 78 1.40 -13.37 -0.25
CA MET A 78 1.66 -14.43 -1.25
C MET A 78 0.71 -14.36 -2.46
N LEU A 79 -0.51 -13.86 -2.30
CA LEU A 79 -1.45 -13.62 -3.40
C LEU A 79 -1.05 -12.42 -4.27
N GLY A 80 -0.18 -11.54 -3.77
CA GLY A 80 0.30 -10.35 -4.48
C GLY A 80 -0.26 -9.03 -3.95
N VAL A 81 -0.67 -8.97 -2.69
CA VAL A 81 -1.04 -7.71 -2.01
C VAL A 81 0.12 -7.27 -1.14
N ALA A 82 0.77 -6.16 -1.46
CA ALA A 82 1.81 -5.54 -0.66
C ALA A 82 1.31 -4.25 0.00
N ARG A 83 1.94 -3.87 1.10
CA ARG A 83 1.60 -2.68 1.88
C ARG A 83 2.84 -1.95 2.38
N THR A 84 2.83 -0.62 2.30
CA THR A 84 3.68 0.25 3.14
C THR A 84 2.95 0.60 4.44
N PHE A 85 3.62 1.25 5.37
CA PHE A 85 3.03 1.62 6.66
C PHE A 85 3.16 3.14 6.87
N GLN A 86 2.19 3.75 7.54
CA GLN A 86 2.20 5.16 7.92
C GLN A 86 3.52 5.52 8.63
N ASN A 87 3.88 4.78 9.66
CA ASN A 87 5.21 4.86 10.26
C ASN A 87 6.16 3.92 9.53
N ILE A 88 7.29 4.44 9.04
CA ILE A 88 8.30 3.67 8.33
C ILE A 88 8.77 2.47 9.16
N ARG A 89 8.60 1.25 8.62
CA ARG A 89 8.99 0.00 9.27
C ARG A 89 10.16 -0.66 8.57
N LEU A 90 11.29 0.02 8.54
CA LEU A 90 12.55 -0.54 8.04
C LEU A 90 13.34 -1.23 9.15
N PHE A 91 14.13 -2.21 8.75
CA PHE A 91 15.17 -2.77 9.60
C PHE A 91 16.35 -1.78 9.64
N GLN A 92 16.40 -0.95 10.66
CA GLN A 92 17.28 0.21 10.75
C GLN A 92 18.78 -0.13 10.77
N GLN A 93 19.14 -1.32 11.25
CA GLN A 93 20.54 -1.74 11.46
C GLN A 93 21.12 -2.58 10.31
N ILE A 94 20.34 -2.78 9.23
CA ILE A 94 20.83 -3.43 8.02
C ILE A 94 20.78 -2.46 6.84
N THR A 95 21.49 -2.81 5.77
CA THR A 95 21.61 -1.97 4.57
C THR A 95 20.29 -1.82 3.82
N ALA A 96 20.21 -0.83 2.93
CA ALA A 96 19.08 -0.65 2.03
C ALA A 96 18.84 -1.91 1.18
N LEU A 97 19.90 -2.50 0.64
CA LEU A 97 19.82 -3.74 -0.15
C LEU A 97 19.27 -4.91 0.67
N GLU A 98 19.74 -5.10 1.89
CA GLU A 98 19.25 -6.17 2.79
C GLU A 98 17.78 -5.96 3.17
N ASN A 99 17.32 -4.70 3.34
CA ASN A 99 15.90 -4.41 3.55
C ASN A 99 15.04 -4.87 2.36
N VAL A 100 15.48 -4.61 1.13
CA VAL A 100 14.74 -5.03 -0.07
C VAL A 100 14.78 -6.55 -0.23
N LEU A 101 15.92 -7.19 0.04
CA LEU A 101 16.07 -8.65 0.05
C LEU A 101 15.14 -9.30 1.09
N ALA A 102 14.96 -8.69 2.27
CA ALA A 102 14.00 -9.18 3.27
C ALA A 102 12.56 -9.19 2.72
N GLY A 103 12.18 -8.18 1.91
CA GLY A 103 10.89 -8.19 1.18
C GLY A 103 10.77 -9.37 0.21
N ARG A 104 11.87 -9.76 -0.43
CA ARG A 104 11.91 -10.87 -1.39
C ARG A 104 11.75 -12.24 -0.74
N HIS A 105 12.02 -12.36 0.56
CA HIS A 105 11.97 -13.65 1.28
C HIS A 105 10.62 -14.38 1.13
N CYS A 106 9.51 -13.66 1.02
CA CYS A 106 8.19 -14.28 0.79
C CYS A 106 8.08 -15.03 -0.56
N ARG A 107 8.99 -14.80 -1.52
CA ARG A 107 9.04 -15.45 -2.83
C ARG A 107 10.11 -16.54 -2.93
N THR A 108 10.99 -16.68 -1.94
CA THR A 108 12.00 -17.72 -1.91
C THR A 108 11.42 -19.00 -1.30
N ARG A 109 11.83 -20.16 -1.84
CA ARG A 109 11.38 -21.49 -1.40
C ARG A 109 12.44 -22.24 -0.60
N ALA A 110 13.61 -21.64 -0.40
CA ALA A 110 14.73 -22.26 0.30
C ALA A 110 14.35 -22.58 1.76
N GLY A 111 14.22 -23.87 2.07
CA GLY A 111 14.05 -24.37 3.43
C GLY A 111 15.39 -24.57 4.14
N LEU A 112 15.35 -24.92 5.44
CA LEU A 112 16.54 -25.12 6.30
C LEU A 112 17.56 -26.09 5.68
N PHE A 113 17.09 -27.17 5.03
CA PHE A 113 17.96 -28.16 4.36
C PHE A 113 18.67 -27.58 3.14
N ALA A 114 17.97 -26.75 2.35
CA ALA A 114 18.56 -26.10 1.20
C ALA A 114 19.62 -25.07 1.63
N ALA A 115 19.40 -24.35 2.73
CA ALA A 115 20.38 -23.43 3.29
C ALA A 115 21.67 -24.15 3.77
N MET A 116 21.56 -25.40 4.26
CA MET A 116 22.70 -26.18 4.74
C MET A 116 23.54 -26.75 3.59
N PHE A 117 22.90 -27.25 2.52
CA PHE A 117 23.57 -27.94 1.42
C PHE A 117 23.86 -27.07 0.19
N ARG A 118 23.32 -25.83 0.14
CA ARG A 118 23.50 -24.84 -0.94
C ARG A 118 23.48 -25.45 -2.36
N PRO A 119 22.41 -26.16 -2.75
CA PRO A 119 22.34 -26.75 -4.08
C PRO A 119 22.38 -25.66 -5.17
N PRO A 120 22.80 -25.97 -6.42
CA PRO A 120 22.87 -24.99 -7.51
C PRO A 120 21.57 -24.23 -7.76
N SER A 121 20.41 -24.85 -7.52
CA SER A 121 19.10 -24.21 -7.59
C SER A 121 18.93 -23.06 -6.58
N GLN A 122 19.44 -23.23 -5.37
CA GLN A 122 19.38 -22.18 -4.34
C GLN A 122 20.31 -21.02 -4.69
N VAL A 123 21.53 -21.29 -5.16
CA VAL A 123 22.47 -20.24 -5.60
C VAL A 123 21.86 -19.41 -6.73
N LYS A 124 21.14 -20.06 -7.67
CA LYS A 124 20.43 -19.37 -8.75
C LYS A 124 19.27 -18.51 -8.20
N GLU A 125 18.52 -19.02 -7.21
CA GLU A 125 17.41 -18.30 -6.55
C GLU A 125 17.94 -17.08 -5.77
N GLU A 126 19.02 -17.25 -5.00
CA GLU A 126 19.68 -16.15 -4.27
C GLU A 126 20.17 -15.05 -5.23
N ARG A 127 20.79 -15.44 -6.34
CA ARG A 127 21.27 -14.50 -7.36
C ARG A 127 20.11 -13.74 -8.00
N ALA A 128 19.03 -14.43 -8.38
CA ALA A 128 17.84 -13.79 -8.94
C ALA A 128 17.17 -12.85 -7.93
N ALA A 129 17.13 -13.20 -6.65
CA ALA A 129 16.63 -12.33 -5.58
C ALA A 129 17.50 -11.07 -5.44
N LEU A 130 18.83 -11.21 -5.50
CA LEU A 130 19.76 -10.08 -5.43
C LEU A 130 19.61 -9.15 -6.64
N GLU A 131 19.58 -9.71 -7.86
CA GLU A 131 19.38 -8.93 -9.09
C GLU A 131 18.06 -8.14 -9.05
N ARG A 132 16.98 -8.77 -8.57
CA ARG A 132 15.70 -8.12 -8.39
C ARG A 132 15.75 -7.01 -7.34
N ALA A 133 16.39 -7.23 -6.20
CA ALA A 133 16.52 -6.22 -5.15
C ALA A 133 17.32 -4.99 -5.64
N ILE A 134 18.39 -5.20 -6.39
CA ILE A 134 19.16 -4.11 -7.01
C ILE A 134 18.31 -3.36 -8.03
N ALA A 135 17.51 -4.06 -8.83
CA ALA A 135 16.61 -3.44 -9.80
C ALA A 135 15.55 -2.57 -9.13
N GLU A 136 14.95 -3.01 -8.01
CA GLU A 136 13.98 -2.21 -7.26
C GLU A 136 14.62 -1.01 -6.56
N LEU A 137 15.84 -1.13 -6.02
CA LEU A 137 16.60 0.01 -5.51
C LEU A 137 16.90 1.04 -6.62
N ALA A 138 17.31 0.57 -7.79
CA ALA A 138 17.56 1.44 -8.93
C ALA A 138 16.28 2.17 -9.38
N PHE A 139 15.16 1.46 -9.38
CA PHE A 139 13.86 2.01 -9.77
C PHE A 139 13.39 3.15 -8.85
N VAL A 140 13.57 3.01 -7.55
CA VAL A 140 13.23 4.09 -6.59
C VAL A 140 14.34 5.15 -6.45
N GLY A 141 15.42 5.06 -7.25
CA GLY A 141 16.54 6.02 -7.23
C GLY A 141 17.52 5.85 -6.08
N LEU A 142 17.60 4.66 -5.47
CA LEU A 142 18.46 4.37 -4.31
C LEU A 142 19.61 3.38 -4.62
N ARG A 143 19.96 3.22 -5.90
CA ARG A 143 20.99 2.24 -6.29
C ARG A 143 22.33 2.46 -5.61
N GLU A 144 22.76 3.71 -5.53
CA GLU A 144 24.06 4.08 -4.96
C GLU A 144 24.10 3.95 -3.44
N GLN A 145 22.93 4.18 -2.78
CA GLN A 145 22.75 4.03 -1.34
C GLN A 145 22.50 2.58 -0.91
N GLY A 146 22.56 1.63 -1.83
CA GLY A 146 22.22 0.22 -1.55
C GLY A 146 23.00 -0.40 -0.39
N MET A 147 24.25 0.03 -0.17
CA MET A 147 25.12 -0.44 0.92
C MET A 147 25.05 0.42 2.20
N GLU A 148 24.29 1.51 2.19
CA GLU A 148 24.09 2.34 3.37
C GLU A 148 23.10 1.68 4.35
N LEU A 149 23.33 1.88 5.64
CA LEU A 149 22.36 1.46 6.68
C LEU A 149 21.06 2.28 6.53
N ALA A 150 19.92 1.61 6.63
CA ALA A 150 18.62 2.26 6.46
C ALA A 150 18.42 3.47 7.38
N LYS A 151 18.95 3.44 8.61
CA LYS A 151 18.89 4.56 9.56
C LYS A 151 19.64 5.81 9.11
N ASN A 152 20.61 5.69 8.20
CA ASN A 152 21.44 6.81 7.73
C ASN A 152 20.81 7.54 6.53
N LEU A 153 19.79 6.95 5.91
CA LEU A 153 19.06 7.54 4.80
C LEU A 153 18.19 8.71 5.29
N SER A 154 18.02 9.72 4.45
CA SER A 154 17.03 10.77 4.68
C SER A 154 15.62 10.20 4.79
N TYR A 155 14.69 10.93 5.41
CA TYR A 155 13.31 10.46 5.59
C TYR A 155 12.66 10.10 4.24
N GLY A 156 12.77 10.93 3.22
CA GLY A 156 12.26 10.65 1.87
C GLY A 156 12.89 9.40 1.25
N ASN A 157 14.20 9.18 1.44
CA ASN A 157 14.88 7.97 0.97
C ASN A 157 14.46 6.72 1.76
N GLN A 158 14.20 6.84 3.06
CA GLN A 158 13.63 5.72 3.84
C GLN A 158 12.24 5.34 3.33
N ARG A 159 11.41 6.31 2.95
CA ARG A 159 10.09 6.06 2.37
C ARG A 159 10.21 5.37 1.00
N ARG A 160 11.12 5.83 0.14
CA ARG A 160 11.42 5.16 -1.14
C ARG A 160 11.92 3.73 -0.94
N LEU A 161 12.78 3.50 0.07
CA LEU A 161 13.26 2.18 0.43
C LEU A 161 12.12 1.25 0.89
N GLU A 162 11.16 1.77 1.64
CA GLU A 162 9.97 1.01 2.05
C GLU A 162 9.13 0.59 0.84
N ILE A 163 8.96 1.48 -0.15
CA ILE A 163 8.30 1.17 -1.42
C ILE A 163 9.09 0.10 -2.19
N ALA A 164 10.43 0.24 -2.32
CA ALA A 164 11.27 -0.76 -2.98
C ALA A 164 11.14 -2.15 -2.34
N ARG A 165 11.12 -2.21 -1.00
CA ARG A 165 10.90 -3.45 -0.26
C ARG A 165 9.52 -4.07 -0.53
N ALA A 166 8.49 -3.24 -0.65
CA ALA A 166 7.14 -3.70 -1.01
C ALA A 166 7.10 -4.22 -2.46
N LEU A 167 7.72 -3.51 -3.40
CA LEU A 167 7.83 -3.92 -4.81
C LEU A 167 8.60 -5.23 -4.99
N ALA A 168 9.60 -5.49 -4.17
CA ALA A 168 10.37 -6.74 -4.19
C ALA A 168 9.51 -7.99 -3.88
N THR A 169 8.31 -7.83 -3.34
CA THR A 169 7.34 -8.92 -3.17
C THR A 169 6.62 -9.31 -4.46
N ASP A 170 6.92 -8.68 -5.61
CA ASP A 170 6.18 -8.80 -6.89
C ASP A 170 4.65 -8.63 -6.70
N PRO A 171 4.18 -7.47 -6.23
CA PRO A 171 2.78 -7.27 -5.94
C PRO A 171 1.97 -7.04 -7.22
N LYS A 172 0.69 -7.47 -7.19
CA LYS A 172 -0.34 -7.07 -8.15
C LYS A 172 -1.09 -5.82 -7.65
N LEU A 173 -1.22 -5.71 -6.32
CA LEU A 173 -1.81 -4.56 -5.62
C LEU A 173 -0.80 -4.03 -4.61
N LEU A 174 -0.41 -2.78 -4.76
CA LEU A 174 0.39 -2.05 -3.79
C LEU A 174 -0.50 -1.08 -3.04
N ILE A 175 -0.53 -1.21 -1.74
CA ILE A 175 -1.27 -0.33 -0.86
C ILE A 175 -0.28 0.64 -0.20
N LEU A 176 -0.48 1.94 -0.41
CA LEU A 176 0.33 3.02 0.13
C LEU A 176 -0.45 3.75 1.23
N ASP A 177 0.08 3.76 2.44
CA ASP A 177 -0.55 4.32 3.63
C ASP A 177 0.16 5.63 4.01
N GLU A 178 -0.46 6.76 3.68
CA GLU A 178 0.06 8.12 3.89
C GLU A 178 1.53 8.26 3.46
N PRO A 179 1.85 7.95 2.19
CA PRO A 179 3.24 7.93 1.75
C PRO A 179 3.91 9.30 1.70
N ALA A 180 3.15 10.40 1.62
CA ALA A 180 3.67 11.76 1.58
C ALA A 180 3.88 12.38 2.97
N GLY A 181 3.46 11.71 4.04
CA GLY A 181 3.58 12.25 5.40
C GLY A 181 5.00 12.72 5.73
N GLY A 182 5.18 14.00 6.06
CA GLY A 182 6.47 14.61 6.40
C GLY A 182 7.36 14.97 5.21
N MET A 183 6.87 14.87 3.97
CA MET A 183 7.57 15.30 2.75
C MET A 183 7.30 16.77 2.45
N ASN A 184 8.28 17.44 1.85
CA ASN A 184 8.08 18.76 1.25
C ASN A 184 7.43 18.62 -0.15
N GLU A 185 7.06 19.76 -0.77
CA GLU A 185 6.37 19.78 -2.07
C GLU A 185 7.16 19.08 -3.18
N GLN A 186 8.49 19.30 -3.24
CA GLN A 186 9.36 18.68 -4.24
C GLN A 186 9.44 17.15 -4.05
N GLU A 187 9.53 16.69 -2.81
CA GLU A 187 9.53 15.26 -2.49
C GLU A 187 8.18 14.62 -2.83
N THR A 188 7.07 15.34 -2.59
CA THR A 188 5.72 14.92 -2.97
C THR A 188 5.57 14.81 -4.48
N ASP A 189 6.11 15.75 -5.24
CA ASP A 189 6.11 15.69 -6.72
C ASP A 189 6.83 14.44 -7.23
N LEU A 190 8.02 14.17 -6.71
CA LEU A 190 8.78 12.96 -7.04
C LEU A 190 8.05 11.68 -6.62
N LEU A 191 7.31 11.72 -5.53
CA LEU A 191 6.49 10.59 -5.10
C LEU A 191 5.31 10.34 -6.06
N VAL A 192 4.62 11.39 -6.51
CA VAL A 192 3.54 11.26 -7.52
C VAL A 192 4.07 10.62 -8.81
N GLU A 193 5.23 11.07 -9.29
CA GLU A 193 5.86 10.46 -10.48
C GLU A 193 6.20 8.98 -10.22
N LEU A 194 6.78 8.65 -9.07
CA LEU A 194 7.09 7.27 -8.70
C LEU A 194 5.83 6.39 -8.65
N ILE A 195 4.72 6.89 -8.07
CA ILE A 195 3.43 6.19 -8.03
C ILE A 195 2.93 5.88 -9.45
N ARG A 196 2.99 6.86 -10.35
CA ARG A 196 2.61 6.67 -11.76
C ARG A 196 3.51 5.69 -12.50
N GLU A 197 4.82 5.71 -12.21
CA GLU A 197 5.75 4.74 -12.80
C GLU A 197 5.48 3.31 -12.30
N ILE A 198 5.11 3.14 -11.03
CA ILE A 198 4.69 1.86 -10.48
C ILE A 198 3.44 1.35 -11.21
N GLN A 199 2.45 2.23 -11.44
CA GLN A 199 1.27 1.88 -12.23
C GLN A 199 1.62 1.46 -13.67
N ARG A 200 2.54 2.19 -14.34
CA ARG A 200 2.99 1.84 -15.71
C ARG A 200 3.66 0.46 -15.78
N ARG A 201 4.17 -0.07 -14.67
CA ARG A 201 4.64 -1.47 -14.56
C ARG A 201 3.49 -2.48 -14.46
N GLY A 202 2.21 -2.05 -14.52
CA GLY A 202 1.02 -2.89 -14.40
C GLY A 202 0.62 -3.20 -12.96
N ILE A 203 1.17 -2.49 -11.97
CA ILE A 203 0.81 -2.68 -10.56
C ILE A 203 -0.37 -1.76 -10.23
N THR A 204 -1.45 -2.35 -9.70
CA THR A 204 -2.60 -1.62 -9.19
C THR A 204 -2.25 -0.95 -7.87
N ILE A 205 -2.74 0.27 -7.63
CA ILE A 205 -2.41 1.03 -6.42
C ILE A 205 -3.69 1.42 -5.69
N LEU A 206 -3.71 1.15 -4.38
CA LEU A 206 -4.68 1.72 -3.45
C LEU A 206 -3.94 2.70 -2.54
N LEU A 207 -4.24 3.98 -2.70
CA LEU A 207 -3.59 5.08 -2.01
C LEU A 207 -4.48 5.59 -0.87
N ILE A 208 -3.97 5.62 0.35
CA ILE A 208 -4.60 6.29 1.47
C ILE A 208 -3.83 7.56 1.75
N GLU A 209 -4.49 8.68 1.64
CA GLU A 209 -3.90 10.00 1.85
C GLU A 209 -4.95 10.98 2.39
N HIS A 210 -4.44 12.00 3.06
CA HIS A 210 -5.20 13.16 3.47
C HIS A 210 -4.75 14.44 2.72
N ASP A 211 -3.60 14.39 2.03
CA ASP A 211 -3.15 15.45 1.11
C ASP A 211 -3.97 15.39 -0.19
N MET A 212 -4.96 16.29 -0.28
CA MET A 212 -5.83 16.40 -1.45
C MET A 212 -5.07 16.75 -2.73
N SER A 213 -3.98 17.53 -2.66
CA SER A 213 -3.18 17.88 -3.82
C SER A 213 -2.53 16.65 -4.45
N LEU A 214 -1.93 15.77 -3.63
CA LEU A 214 -1.36 14.51 -4.08
C LEU A 214 -2.45 13.60 -4.66
N VAL A 215 -3.57 13.45 -3.96
CA VAL A 215 -4.68 12.57 -4.37
C VAL A 215 -5.24 12.99 -5.72
N MET A 216 -5.55 14.28 -5.91
CA MET A 216 -6.09 14.81 -7.17
C MET A 216 -5.13 14.65 -8.34
N ARG A 217 -3.82 14.65 -8.08
CA ARG A 217 -2.79 14.49 -9.11
C ARG A 217 -2.48 13.02 -9.40
N ALA A 218 -2.54 12.14 -8.41
CA ALA A 218 -2.12 10.74 -8.58
C ALA A 218 -3.28 9.82 -8.97
N CYS A 219 -4.48 10.00 -8.41
CA CYS A 219 -5.58 9.05 -8.52
C CYS A 219 -6.42 9.25 -9.78
N GLU A 220 -6.94 8.14 -10.31
CA GLU A 220 -7.92 8.11 -11.39
C GLU A 220 -9.35 8.00 -10.84
N HIS A 221 -9.48 7.42 -9.67
CA HIS A 221 -10.75 7.20 -8.97
C HIS A 221 -10.55 7.40 -7.47
N ILE A 222 -11.54 7.98 -6.80
CA ILE A 222 -11.47 8.31 -5.38
C ILE A 222 -12.71 7.79 -4.68
N VAL A 223 -12.51 7.16 -3.53
CA VAL A 223 -13.55 6.74 -2.58
C VAL A 223 -13.39 7.59 -1.33
N VAL A 224 -14.47 8.24 -0.90
CA VAL A 224 -14.47 9.12 0.27
C VAL A 224 -15.22 8.46 1.41
N LEU A 225 -14.56 8.35 2.55
CA LEU A 225 -15.16 7.86 3.80
C LEU A 225 -15.36 9.01 4.79
N GLU A 226 -16.45 8.93 5.54
CA GLU A 226 -16.74 9.77 6.69
C GLU A 226 -17.49 8.95 7.74
N TYR A 227 -17.08 9.04 9.01
CA TYR A 227 -17.68 8.29 10.14
C TYR A 227 -17.91 6.80 9.88
N GLY A 228 -17.01 6.18 9.13
CA GLY A 228 -17.06 4.75 8.79
C GLY A 228 -17.93 4.40 7.59
N GLU A 229 -18.52 5.35 6.91
CA GLU A 229 -19.39 5.16 5.75
C GLU A 229 -18.80 5.77 4.47
N LYS A 230 -19.18 5.25 3.30
CA LYS A 230 -18.83 5.84 2.02
C LYS A 230 -19.81 6.96 1.68
N ILE A 231 -19.31 8.21 1.63
CA ILE A 231 -20.14 9.38 1.30
C ILE A 231 -20.10 9.76 -0.19
N ALA A 232 -18.97 9.47 -0.87
CA ALA A 232 -18.81 9.77 -2.29
C ALA A 232 -17.85 8.78 -2.96
N GLU A 233 -17.97 8.66 -4.28
CA GLU A 233 -17.07 7.87 -5.12
C GLU A 233 -17.08 8.40 -6.55
N GLY A 234 -15.92 8.59 -7.18
CA GLY A 234 -15.83 9.08 -8.55
C GLY A 234 -14.46 9.56 -8.97
N ALA A 235 -14.41 10.20 -10.15
CA ALA A 235 -13.20 10.84 -10.65
C ALA A 235 -12.81 12.04 -9.77
N PRO A 236 -11.52 12.43 -9.72
CA PRO A 236 -11.03 13.54 -8.88
C PRO A 236 -11.85 14.83 -9.01
N ALA A 237 -12.15 15.26 -10.25
CA ALA A 237 -12.93 16.49 -10.48
C ALA A 237 -14.36 16.41 -9.91
N ALA A 238 -15.00 15.24 -9.95
CA ALA A 238 -16.33 15.06 -9.39
C ALA A 238 -16.30 15.10 -7.85
N ILE A 239 -15.27 14.50 -7.25
CA ILE A 239 -15.07 14.49 -5.79
C ILE A 239 -14.78 15.89 -5.27
N GLN A 240 -13.96 16.67 -5.97
CA GLN A 240 -13.65 18.06 -5.60
C GLN A 240 -14.88 18.96 -5.61
N ALA A 241 -15.85 18.68 -6.48
CA ALA A 241 -17.09 19.47 -6.62
C ALA A 241 -18.26 18.93 -5.77
N ASP A 242 -18.11 17.79 -5.08
CA ASP A 242 -19.20 17.21 -4.27
C ASP A 242 -19.36 17.98 -2.95
N PRO A 243 -20.54 18.63 -2.71
CA PRO A 243 -20.77 19.40 -1.49
C PRO A 243 -20.60 18.61 -0.20
N ARG A 244 -20.93 17.30 -0.19
CA ARG A 244 -20.78 16.43 0.98
C ARG A 244 -19.30 16.23 1.33
N VAL A 245 -18.45 16.12 0.32
CA VAL A 245 -17.01 16.00 0.51
C VAL A 245 -16.43 17.29 1.05
N VAL A 246 -16.84 18.44 0.48
CA VAL A 246 -16.41 19.77 0.95
C VAL A 246 -16.81 19.98 2.41
N GLU A 247 -18.05 19.64 2.78
CA GLU A 247 -18.56 19.76 4.16
C GLU A 247 -17.79 18.86 5.13
N ALA A 248 -17.51 17.60 4.75
CA ALA A 248 -16.76 16.66 5.57
C ALA A 248 -15.33 17.12 5.91
N TYR A 249 -14.70 17.91 5.03
CA TYR A 249 -13.37 18.45 5.28
C TYR A 249 -13.39 19.81 5.97
N LEU A 250 -14.36 20.69 5.67
CA LEU A 250 -14.49 22.00 6.33
C LEU A 250 -14.99 21.87 7.78
N GLY A 251 -15.87 20.91 8.07
CA GLY A 251 -16.37 20.66 9.43
C GLY A 251 -15.33 20.14 10.41
N THR A 252 -14.12 19.74 9.95
CA THR A 252 -13.02 19.26 10.80
C THR A 252 -12.00 20.34 11.16
N GLU A 253 -12.04 21.54 10.53
CA GLU A 253 -11.13 22.66 10.83
C GLU A 253 -11.64 23.55 11.98
N GLU A 254 -12.87 23.37 12.47
CA GLU A 254 -13.48 24.18 13.53
C GLU A 254 -13.45 23.54 14.94
N LEU A 255 -12.71 22.46 15.16
CA LEU A 255 -12.50 21.80 16.46
C LEU A 255 -11.00 21.68 16.78
#